data_b36d69cd2b15ecfb25076ba7fd913c0c
#
_entry.id   b36d69cd2b15ecfb25076ba7fd913c0c
#
_cell.length_a   1.000
_cell.length_b   1.000
_cell.length_c   1.000
_cell.angle_alpha   90.00
_cell.angle_beta   90.00
_cell.angle_gamma   90.00
#
_symmetry.space_group_name_H-M   'P 1'
#
loop_
_entity.id
_entity.type
_entity.pdbx_description
1 polymer ?
#
loop_
_entity_poly.entity_id
_entity_poly.type
_entity_poly.pdbx_seq_one_letter_code
_entity_poly.pdbx_strand_id
1 'polypeptide(L)'
;GKVRAVTNGVSVETWQDARFRDPGIVGDDERLWSAKTELKERLIQFLVGPLGLDEAMQAHLRESPVAVWIRRVTSYKRLDLLADLLSDPSMRERFLASGVVYVIGGRVHQDDEWAREQVARLQALVASDARVQRQVLIVRNYNVWDAPIFFQGATATTMISDPWDEAAATGRSKGQLNGALDIATDDGVVPEFVSFHGRSDRPHGFCVPYENGQPPTPAGLLNAIEEGDPHVAEKLL
;
A
#
# COMPACT_ATOMS: atom_id res chain seq x y z
N GLY A 1 38.01 -10.43 4.53
CA GLY A 1 36.82 -11.28 4.72
C GLY A 1 35.76 -10.88 3.71
N LYS A 2 35.03 -11.86 3.14
CA LYS A 2 33.94 -11.55 2.22
C LYS A 2 32.70 -11.17 3.06
N VAL A 3 32.23 -9.94 2.92
CA VAL A 3 30.94 -9.51 3.46
C VAL A 3 29.86 -10.14 2.59
N ARG A 4 28.85 -10.78 3.19
CA ARG A 4 27.66 -11.29 2.50
C ARG A 4 26.45 -10.51 3.01
N ALA A 5 25.64 -10.02 2.10
CA ALA A 5 24.33 -9.48 2.45
C ALA A 5 23.37 -10.64 2.76
N VAL A 6 22.53 -10.45 3.76
CA VAL A 6 21.43 -11.35 4.09
C VAL A 6 20.16 -10.50 4.11
N THR A 7 19.25 -10.83 3.20
CA THR A 7 17.96 -10.13 3.07
C THR A 7 17.05 -10.45 4.26
N ASN A 8 16.35 -9.46 4.78
CA ASN A 8 15.36 -9.66 5.83
C ASN A 8 14.14 -10.43 5.30
N GLY A 9 13.78 -11.48 6.02
CA GLY A 9 12.56 -12.24 5.79
C GLY A 9 11.41 -11.82 6.71
N VAL A 10 10.27 -12.47 6.51
CA VAL A 10 9.09 -12.39 7.38
C VAL A 10 8.61 -13.80 7.74
N SER A 11 8.01 -13.97 8.94
CA SER A 11 7.44 -15.26 9.35
C SER A 11 6.17 -15.53 8.52
N VAL A 12 6.19 -16.62 7.77
CA VAL A 12 5.03 -17.05 6.98
C VAL A 12 3.83 -17.36 7.90
N GLU A 13 4.07 -18.04 9.02
CA GLU A 13 3.02 -18.40 9.97
C GLU A 13 2.31 -17.18 10.57
N THR A 14 3.05 -16.08 10.76
CA THR A 14 2.52 -14.86 11.37
C THR A 14 1.75 -14.00 10.37
N TRP A 15 2.24 -13.92 9.12
CA TRP A 15 1.77 -12.92 8.17
C TRP A 15 0.87 -13.45 7.07
N GLN A 16 1.03 -14.72 6.69
CA GLN A 16 0.24 -15.32 5.63
C GLN A 16 -1.06 -15.93 6.19
N ASP A 17 -2.19 -15.63 5.58
CA ASP A 17 -3.42 -16.38 5.84
C ASP A 17 -3.26 -17.85 5.42
N ALA A 18 -3.78 -18.77 6.22
CA ALA A 18 -3.57 -20.21 6.03
C ALA A 18 -4.05 -20.72 4.65
N ARG A 19 -5.05 -20.08 4.07
CA ARG A 19 -5.59 -20.44 2.74
C ARG A 19 -4.55 -20.26 1.62
N PHE A 20 -3.67 -19.27 1.71
CA PHE A 20 -2.59 -19.06 0.73
C PHE A 20 -1.45 -20.08 0.86
N ARG A 21 -1.53 -21.00 1.83
CA ARG A 21 -0.62 -22.17 1.98
C ARG A 21 -1.23 -23.46 1.44
N ASP A 22 -2.51 -23.46 1.07
CA ASP A 22 -3.21 -24.60 0.49
C ASP A 22 -3.00 -24.63 -1.04
N PRO A 23 -2.28 -25.64 -1.59
CA PRO A 23 -2.07 -25.76 -3.02
C PRO A 23 -3.37 -25.87 -3.84
N GLY A 24 -4.45 -26.37 -3.24
CA GLY A 24 -5.76 -26.46 -3.88
C GLY A 24 -6.48 -25.11 -3.99
N ILE A 25 -6.05 -24.12 -3.23
CA ILE A 25 -6.53 -22.73 -3.34
C ILE A 25 -5.60 -21.94 -4.28
N VAL A 26 -4.29 -22.01 -4.06
CA VAL A 26 -3.31 -21.24 -4.84
C VAL A 26 -3.25 -21.68 -6.32
N GLY A 27 -3.60 -22.93 -6.62
CA GLY A 27 -3.66 -23.45 -7.99
C GLY A 27 -5.02 -23.29 -8.69
N ASP A 28 -5.96 -22.57 -8.09
CA ASP A 28 -7.32 -22.36 -8.59
C ASP A 28 -7.69 -20.87 -8.47
N ASP A 29 -7.79 -20.20 -9.61
CA ASP A 29 -7.99 -18.74 -9.66
C ASP A 29 -9.30 -18.30 -8.98
N GLU A 30 -10.40 -19.06 -9.12
CA GLU A 30 -11.69 -18.72 -8.49
C GLU A 30 -11.59 -18.83 -6.97
N ARG A 31 -10.95 -19.87 -6.45
CA ARG A 31 -10.74 -20.07 -5.01
C ARG A 31 -9.78 -19.03 -4.44
N LEU A 32 -8.73 -18.72 -5.17
CA LEU A 32 -7.76 -17.68 -4.78
C LEU A 32 -8.45 -16.32 -4.68
N TRP A 33 -9.25 -15.97 -5.69
CA TRP A 33 -10.01 -14.73 -5.72
C TRP A 33 -11.06 -14.66 -4.60
N SER A 34 -11.78 -15.75 -4.36
CA SER A 34 -12.73 -15.84 -3.24
C SER A 34 -12.03 -15.63 -1.90
N ALA A 35 -10.89 -16.31 -1.67
CA ALA A 35 -10.12 -16.12 -0.44
C ALA A 35 -9.65 -14.66 -0.28
N LYS A 36 -9.22 -14.02 -1.36
CA LYS A 36 -8.80 -12.61 -1.36
C LYS A 36 -9.95 -11.66 -1.04
N THR A 37 -11.11 -11.90 -1.62
CA THR A 37 -12.34 -11.13 -1.38
C THR A 37 -12.78 -11.21 0.09
N GLU A 38 -12.73 -12.39 0.69
CA GLU A 38 -13.05 -12.57 2.11
C GLU A 38 -12.05 -11.86 3.03
N LEU A 39 -10.76 -11.86 2.69
CA LEU A 39 -9.76 -11.12 3.45
C LEU A 39 -9.97 -9.60 3.35
N LYS A 40 -10.34 -9.10 2.18
CA LYS A 40 -10.74 -7.71 1.99
C LYS A 40 -11.97 -7.36 2.83
N GLU A 41 -12.99 -8.22 2.85
CA GLU A 41 -14.16 -8.02 3.70
C GLU A 41 -13.79 -7.96 5.19
N ARG A 42 -12.89 -8.84 5.66
CA ARG A 42 -12.38 -8.79 7.05
C ARG A 42 -11.68 -7.46 7.35
N LEU A 43 -10.90 -6.92 6.41
CA LEU A 43 -10.30 -5.59 6.56
C LEU A 43 -11.38 -4.50 6.65
N ILE A 44 -12.38 -4.53 5.78
CA ILE A 44 -13.50 -3.57 5.80
C ILE A 44 -14.22 -3.61 7.15
N GLN A 45 -14.59 -4.78 7.63
CA GLN A 45 -15.26 -4.95 8.93
C GLN A 45 -14.39 -4.46 10.10
N PHE A 46 -13.08 -4.70 10.06
CA PHE A 46 -12.15 -4.17 11.05
C PHE A 46 -12.15 -2.63 11.05
N LEU A 47 -12.21 -1.99 9.87
CA LEU A 47 -12.17 -0.53 9.73
C LEU A 47 -13.47 0.16 10.18
N VAL A 48 -14.60 -0.55 10.24
CA VAL A 48 -15.91 0.02 10.66
C VAL A 48 -15.81 0.72 12.02
N GLY A 49 -15.29 0.05 13.04
CA GLY A 49 -15.18 0.61 14.37
C GLY A 49 -14.22 1.81 14.46
N PRO A 50 -12.94 1.67 14.08
CA PRO A 50 -11.96 2.73 14.19
C PRO A 50 -12.25 3.98 13.35
N LEU A 51 -12.95 3.84 12.22
CA LEU A 51 -13.21 4.94 11.28
C LEU A 51 -14.67 5.36 11.21
N GLY A 52 -15.60 4.64 11.87
CA GLY A 52 -17.02 4.95 11.83
C GLY A 52 -17.62 4.79 10.43
N LEU A 53 -17.20 3.78 9.65
CA LEU A 53 -17.63 3.59 8.27
C LEU A 53 -19.12 3.21 8.22
N ASP A 54 -19.90 4.01 7.48
CA ASP A 54 -21.28 3.68 7.14
C ASP A 54 -21.37 2.59 6.04
N GLU A 55 -22.58 2.10 5.77
CA GLU A 55 -22.81 1.07 4.75
C GLU A 55 -22.41 1.53 3.34
N ALA A 56 -22.58 2.81 3.00
CA ALA A 56 -22.21 3.36 1.71
C ALA A 56 -20.69 3.34 1.52
N MET A 57 -19.93 3.66 2.57
CA MET A 57 -18.47 3.59 2.53
C MET A 57 -17.95 2.16 2.50
N GLN A 58 -18.60 1.24 3.22
CA GLN A 58 -18.27 -0.19 3.15
C GLN A 58 -18.52 -0.75 1.73
N ALA A 59 -19.64 -0.41 1.10
CA ALA A 59 -19.94 -0.78 -0.28
C ALA A 59 -18.89 -0.21 -1.24
N HIS A 60 -18.52 1.06 -1.09
CA HIS A 60 -17.46 1.69 -1.88
C HIS A 60 -16.13 0.93 -1.76
N LEU A 61 -15.73 0.55 -0.54
CA LEU A 61 -14.50 -0.22 -0.31
C LEU A 61 -14.54 -1.61 -0.95
N ARG A 62 -15.70 -2.27 -1.00
CA ARG A 62 -15.84 -3.59 -1.65
C ARG A 62 -15.55 -3.51 -3.15
N GLU A 63 -15.99 -2.43 -3.80
CA GLU A 63 -15.83 -2.21 -5.24
C GLU A 63 -14.47 -1.62 -5.62
N SER A 64 -13.79 -0.92 -4.70
CA SER A 64 -12.54 -0.21 -4.97
C SER A 64 -11.32 -1.07 -4.70
N PRO A 65 -10.21 -0.91 -5.46
CA PRO A 65 -8.91 -1.42 -5.02
C PRO A 65 -8.47 -0.72 -3.73
N VAL A 66 -7.98 -1.51 -2.76
CA VAL A 66 -7.51 -0.98 -1.48
C VAL A 66 -5.99 -1.06 -1.41
N ALA A 67 -5.31 0.08 -1.49
CA ALA A 67 -3.88 0.20 -1.26
C ALA A 67 -3.61 0.52 0.21
N VAL A 68 -2.70 -0.20 0.84
CA VAL A 68 -2.32 0.07 2.23
C VAL A 68 -0.93 0.70 2.32
N TRP A 69 -0.83 1.76 3.12
CA TRP A 69 0.43 2.40 3.48
C TRP A 69 0.65 2.25 4.98
N ILE A 70 1.08 1.06 5.38
CA ILE A 70 1.19 0.64 6.78
C ILE A 70 2.66 0.53 7.17
N ARG A 71 3.22 1.60 7.75
CA ARG A 71 4.62 1.67 8.14
C ARG A 71 4.89 2.85 9.08
N ARG A 72 6.07 2.90 9.72
CA ARG A 72 6.49 4.09 10.47
C ARG A 72 6.50 5.32 9.56
N VAL A 73 6.05 6.45 10.09
CA VAL A 73 6.16 7.73 9.38
C VAL A 73 7.52 8.34 9.71
N THR A 74 8.37 8.47 8.70
CA THR A 74 9.68 9.12 8.75
C THR A 74 9.94 9.76 7.37
N SER A 75 10.84 10.72 7.29
CA SER A 75 11.08 11.50 6.08
C SER A 75 11.38 10.63 4.85
N TYR A 76 12.32 9.70 4.96
CA TYR A 76 12.74 8.88 3.83
C TYR A 76 11.67 7.90 3.33
N LYS A 77 10.57 7.70 4.07
CA LYS A 77 9.43 6.84 3.67
C LYS A 77 8.35 7.60 2.90
N ARG A 78 8.57 8.87 2.66
CA ARG A 78 7.92 9.72 1.67
C ARG A 78 6.39 9.77 1.72
N LEU A 79 5.79 9.74 2.93
CA LEU A 79 4.35 9.96 3.07
C LEU A 79 3.92 11.38 2.59
N ASP A 80 4.85 12.32 2.59
CA ASP A 80 4.70 13.67 2.03
C ASP A 80 4.26 13.66 0.56
N LEU A 81 4.69 12.68 -0.25
CA LEU A 81 4.32 12.59 -1.66
C LEU A 81 2.80 12.50 -1.87
N LEU A 82 2.09 11.78 -1.00
CA LEU A 82 0.63 11.73 -1.09
C LEU A 82 0.00 13.08 -0.72
N ALA A 83 0.54 13.78 0.27
CA ALA A 83 0.08 15.11 0.62
C ALA A 83 0.38 16.13 -0.49
N ASP A 84 1.53 16.04 -1.14
CA ASP A 84 1.91 16.88 -2.28
C ASP A 84 0.99 16.62 -3.49
N LEU A 85 0.74 15.36 -3.82
CA LEU A 85 -0.19 14.94 -4.85
C LEU A 85 -1.60 15.50 -4.61
N LEU A 86 -2.10 15.39 -3.39
CA LEU A 86 -3.43 15.90 -3.04
C LEU A 86 -3.49 17.44 -2.97
N SER A 87 -2.36 18.13 -2.79
CA SER A 87 -2.28 19.58 -2.77
C SER A 87 -2.36 20.19 -4.17
N ASP A 88 -1.92 19.45 -5.20
CA ASP A 88 -2.04 19.88 -6.59
C ASP A 88 -3.44 19.54 -7.13
N PRO A 89 -4.23 20.53 -7.59
CA PRO A 89 -5.60 20.29 -8.05
C PRO A 89 -5.69 19.29 -9.22
N SER A 90 -4.75 19.34 -10.16
CA SER A 90 -4.74 18.46 -11.33
C SER A 90 -4.41 17.01 -10.95
N MET A 91 -3.37 16.82 -10.13
CA MET A 91 -2.99 15.49 -9.64
C MET A 91 -4.09 14.91 -8.74
N ARG A 92 -4.72 15.73 -7.90
CA ARG A 92 -5.83 15.30 -7.05
C ARG A 92 -7.01 14.78 -7.85
N GLU A 93 -7.43 15.47 -8.94
CA GLU A 93 -8.53 15.00 -9.78
C GLU A 93 -8.18 13.67 -10.47
N ARG A 94 -6.95 13.50 -10.95
CA ARG A 94 -6.49 12.23 -11.51
C ARG A 94 -6.49 11.12 -10.47
N PHE A 95 -5.99 11.40 -9.25
CA PHE A 95 -6.03 10.44 -8.13
C PHE A 95 -7.47 10.02 -7.80
N LEU A 96 -8.40 10.98 -7.74
CA LEU A 96 -9.81 10.69 -7.50
C LEU A 96 -10.43 9.84 -8.62
N ALA A 97 -10.02 10.06 -9.86
CA ALA A 97 -10.48 9.28 -11.01
C ALA A 97 -9.94 7.83 -11.02
N SER A 98 -8.82 7.55 -10.36
CA SER A 98 -8.26 6.18 -10.27
C SER A 98 -9.15 5.21 -9.48
N GLY A 99 -10.02 5.70 -8.63
CA GLY A 99 -10.88 4.87 -7.77
C GLY A 99 -10.14 4.08 -6.68
N VAL A 100 -8.81 4.19 -6.58
CA VAL A 100 -8.01 3.50 -5.55
C VAL A 100 -8.25 4.12 -4.18
N VAL A 101 -8.59 3.32 -3.18
CA VAL A 101 -8.70 3.78 -1.79
C VAL A 101 -7.42 3.47 -1.03
N TYR A 102 -6.82 4.51 -0.45
CA TYR A 102 -5.67 4.38 0.45
C TYR A 102 -6.09 4.21 1.89
N VAL A 103 -5.58 3.17 2.55
CA VAL A 103 -5.66 2.99 4.00
C VAL A 103 -4.27 3.23 4.59
N ILE A 104 -4.14 4.29 5.37
CA ILE A 104 -2.88 4.76 5.92
C ILE A 104 -2.87 4.49 7.42
N GLY A 105 -1.83 3.82 7.89
CA GLY A 105 -1.60 3.60 9.30
C GLY A 105 -0.12 3.54 9.62
N GLY A 106 0.25 4.04 10.78
CA GLY A 106 1.63 4.05 11.18
C GLY A 106 1.84 4.77 12.51
N ARG A 107 3.06 4.64 13.03
CA ARG A 107 3.47 5.39 14.21
C ARG A 107 4.44 6.48 13.83
N VAL A 108 4.23 7.65 14.40
CA VAL A 108 5.17 8.78 14.40
C VAL A 108 6.01 8.67 15.67
N HIS A 109 7.32 8.82 15.55
CA HIS A 109 8.17 8.93 16.72
C HIS A 109 7.86 10.23 17.48
N GLN A 110 7.87 10.19 18.81
CA GLN A 110 7.51 11.35 19.64
C GLN A 110 8.37 12.60 19.38
N ASP A 111 9.61 12.42 18.94
CA ASP A 111 10.56 13.50 18.67
C ASP A 111 10.68 13.85 17.18
N ASP A 112 9.87 13.22 16.30
CA ASP A 112 9.87 13.49 14.87
C ASP A 112 8.82 14.57 14.52
N GLU A 113 9.26 15.83 14.57
CA GLU A 113 8.41 17.00 14.24
C GLU A 113 7.97 16.97 12.79
N TRP A 114 8.88 16.67 11.89
CA TRP A 114 8.56 16.59 10.45
C TRP A 114 7.44 15.58 10.20
N ALA A 115 7.55 14.37 10.77
CA ALA A 115 6.52 13.35 10.59
C ALA A 115 5.16 13.78 11.15
N ARG A 116 5.13 14.49 12.31
CA ARG A 116 3.89 15.04 12.87
C ARG A 116 3.26 16.09 11.94
N GLU A 117 4.07 16.97 11.39
CA GLU A 117 3.62 17.99 10.44
C GLU A 117 3.05 17.37 9.17
N GLN A 118 3.71 16.35 8.58
CA GLN A 118 3.20 15.68 7.38
C GLN A 118 1.88 14.95 7.64
N VAL A 119 1.75 14.26 8.77
CA VAL A 119 0.48 13.62 9.15
C VAL A 119 -0.63 14.66 9.35
N ALA A 120 -0.35 15.76 10.03
CA ALA A 120 -1.33 16.85 10.24
C ALA A 120 -1.74 17.50 8.91
N ARG A 121 -0.77 17.75 8.02
CA ARG A 121 -1.01 18.27 6.67
C ARG A 121 -1.91 17.33 5.87
N LEU A 122 -1.60 16.03 5.85
CA LEU A 122 -2.41 15.05 5.15
C LEU A 122 -3.84 14.98 5.73
N GLN A 123 -3.98 14.99 7.05
CA GLN A 123 -5.29 15.02 7.71
C GLN A 123 -6.11 16.26 7.32
N ALA A 124 -5.48 17.43 7.23
CA ALA A 124 -6.14 18.67 6.82
C ALA A 124 -6.60 18.61 5.35
N LEU A 125 -5.77 18.07 4.45
CA LEU A 125 -6.13 17.87 3.05
C LEU A 125 -7.31 16.90 2.90
N VAL A 126 -7.28 15.78 3.61
CA VAL A 126 -8.39 14.82 3.63
C VAL A 126 -9.66 15.46 4.16
N ALA A 127 -9.59 16.24 5.24
CA ALA A 127 -10.75 16.90 5.84
C ALA A 127 -11.33 18.01 4.94
N SER A 128 -10.58 18.55 4.01
CA SER A 128 -10.98 19.67 3.15
C SER A 128 -11.84 19.28 1.94
N ASP A 129 -11.86 18.00 1.53
CA ASP A 129 -12.61 17.53 0.37
C ASP A 129 -13.28 16.17 0.66
N ALA A 130 -14.61 16.12 0.62
CA ALA A 130 -15.39 14.92 0.92
C ALA A 130 -15.09 13.75 -0.04
N ARG A 131 -14.64 14.03 -1.27
CA ARG A 131 -14.23 12.99 -2.23
C ARG A 131 -12.91 12.37 -1.80
N VAL A 132 -11.96 13.19 -1.32
CA VAL A 132 -10.69 12.71 -0.79
C VAL A 132 -10.93 11.90 0.49
N GLN A 133 -11.87 12.30 1.35
CA GLN A 133 -12.24 11.51 2.55
C GLN A 133 -12.71 10.09 2.22
N ARG A 134 -13.31 9.88 1.06
CA ARG A 134 -13.76 8.56 0.60
C ARG A 134 -12.62 7.70 0.04
N GLN A 135 -11.51 8.31 -0.37
CA GLN A 135 -10.38 7.60 -0.97
C GLN A 135 -9.10 7.59 -0.11
N VAL A 136 -9.06 8.35 0.98
CA VAL A 136 -7.90 8.37 1.88
C VAL A 136 -8.37 8.20 3.33
N LEU A 137 -8.19 7.01 3.86
CA LEU A 137 -8.61 6.61 5.20
C LEU A 137 -7.40 6.56 6.12
N ILE A 138 -7.40 7.37 7.19
CA ILE A 138 -6.28 7.47 8.12
C ILE A 138 -6.63 6.78 9.44
N VAL A 139 -5.97 5.66 9.71
CA VAL A 139 -6.13 4.87 10.96
C VAL A 139 -5.25 5.47 12.05
N ARG A 140 -5.87 6.22 12.98
CA ARG A 140 -5.14 6.97 14.02
C ARG A 140 -4.48 6.11 15.09
N ASN A 141 -5.13 5.01 15.45
CA ASN A 141 -4.71 4.13 16.57
C ASN A 141 -4.08 2.83 16.05
N TYR A 142 -3.32 2.90 14.96
CA TYR A 142 -2.62 1.74 14.42
C TYR A 142 -1.71 1.11 15.47
N ASN A 143 -1.78 -0.23 15.59
CA ASN A 143 -0.87 -1.03 16.38
C ASN A 143 -0.36 -2.25 15.58
N VAL A 144 0.74 -2.84 16.03
CA VAL A 144 1.40 -3.93 15.30
C VAL A 144 0.58 -5.23 15.29
N TRP A 145 -0.29 -5.43 16.26
CA TRP A 145 -1.13 -6.63 16.37
C TRP A 145 -2.24 -6.65 15.31
N ASP A 146 -2.67 -5.48 14.86
CA ASP A 146 -3.66 -5.33 13.79
C ASP A 146 -3.02 -5.40 12.39
N ALA A 147 -1.70 -5.30 12.30
CA ALA A 147 -0.99 -5.24 11.02
C ALA A 147 -1.31 -6.38 10.05
N PRO A 148 -1.47 -7.66 10.48
CA PRO A 148 -1.83 -8.75 9.58
C PRO A 148 -3.12 -8.47 8.80
N ILE A 149 -4.15 -7.91 9.42
CA ILE A 149 -5.45 -7.63 8.78
C ILE A 149 -5.28 -6.68 7.59
N PHE A 150 -4.46 -5.65 7.74
CA PHE A 150 -4.18 -4.70 6.66
C PHE A 150 -3.48 -5.37 5.48
N PHE A 151 -2.40 -6.11 5.72
CA PHE A 151 -1.64 -6.76 4.66
C PHE A 151 -2.40 -7.91 3.98
N GLN A 152 -3.21 -8.64 4.72
CA GLN A 152 -4.05 -9.72 4.20
C GLN A 152 -5.16 -9.19 3.31
N GLY A 153 -5.85 -8.12 3.73
CA GLY A 153 -6.99 -7.54 3.01
C GLY A 153 -6.62 -6.58 1.88
N ALA A 154 -5.36 -6.15 1.78
CA ALA A 154 -4.92 -5.18 0.78
C ALA A 154 -4.95 -5.73 -0.65
N THR A 155 -5.39 -4.92 -1.62
CA THR A 155 -5.16 -5.16 -3.04
C THR A 155 -3.71 -4.84 -3.40
N ALA A 156 -3.16 -3.77 -2.83
CA ALA A 156 -1.77 -3.38 -3.01
C ALA A 156 -1.13 -2.88 -1.71
N THR A 157 0.19 -3.04 -1.60
CA THR A 157 1.00 -2.41 -0.55
C THR A 157 1.81 -1.26 -1.13
N THR A 158 1.95 -0.16 -0.37
CA THR A 158 2.73 0.99 -0.81
C THR A 158 4.03 1.09 -0.02
N MET A 159 5.16 0.95 -0.72
CA MET A 159 6.52 0.91 -0.15
C MET A 159 7.44 1.88 -0.87
N ILE A 160 7.26 3.17 -0.58
CA ILE A 160 8.05 4.27 -1.15
C ILE A 160 9.20 4.61 -0.20
N SER A 161 10.38 4.90 -0.74
CA SER A 161 11.53 5.40 0.01
C SER A 161 12.37 6.36 -0.83
N ASP A 162 13.20 7.13 -0.17
CA ASP A 162 14.30 7.82 -0.84
C ASP A 162 15.36 6.81 -1.30
N PRO A 163 16.13 7.11 -2.36
CA PRO A 163 17.13 6.19 -2.89
C PRO A 163 18.16 5.77 -1.82
N TRP A 164 18.39 4.48 -1.67
CA TRP A 164 19.38 3.85 -0.78
C TRP A 164 19.08 3.93 0.72
N ASP A 165 17.91 4.46 1.13
CA ASP A 165 17.56 4.60 2.54
C ASP A 165 16.73 3.44 3.10
N GLU A 166 16.11 2.63 2.24
CA GLU A 166 15.32 1.48 2.69
C GLU A 166 16.14 0.18 2.66
N ALA A 167 16.38 -0.40 3.83
CA ALA A 167 17.15 -1.64 3.93
C ALA A 167 16.40 -2.88 3.44
N ALA A 168 15.08 -2.96 3.64
CA ALA A 168 14.32 -4.17 3.35
C ALA A 168 12.88 -3.97 2.86
N ALA A 169 12.13 -2.99 3.38
CA ALA A 169 10.70 -2.82 3.06
C ALA A 169 9.84 -4.07 3.30
N THR A 170 9.97 -4.74 4.45
CA THR A 170 9.31 -6.03 4.75
C THR A 170 7.77 -6.01 4.67
N GLY A 171 7.15 -4.83 4.68
CA GLY A 171 5.70 -4.67 4.51
C GLY A 171 5.19 -5.26 3.19
N ARG A 172 5.94 -5.10 2.09
CA ARG A 172 5.57 -5.69 0.81
C ARG A 172 5.53 -7.22 0.87
N SER A 173 6.54 -7.88 1.48
CA SER A 173 6.56 -9.35 1.61
C SER A 173 5.33 -9.85 2.37
N LYS A 174 4.86 -9.09 3.38
CA LYS A 174 3.63 -9.40 4.11
C LYS A 174 2.39 -9.32 3.24
N GLY A 175 2.32 -8.33 2.34
CA GLY A 175 1.25 -8.21 1.36
C GLY A 175 1.31 -9.29 0.29
N GLN A 176 2.48 -9.50 -0.34
CA GLN A 176 2.68 -10.51 -1.39
C GLN A 176 2.35 -11.92 -0.93
N LEU A 177 2.69 -12.30 0.32
CA LEU A 177 2.28 -13.58 0.91
C LEU A 177 0.75 -13.80 0.92
N ASN A 178 -0.03 -12.76 0.73
CA ASN A 178 -1.49 -12.76 0.72
C ASN A 178 -2.06 -12.24 -0.61
N GLY A 179 -1.28 -12.30 -1.70
CA GLY A 179 -1.73 -11.91 -3.03
C GLY A 179 -1.93 -10.40 -3.22
N ALA A 180 -1.25 -9.54 -2.45
CA ALA A 180 -1.25 -8.11 -2.72
C ALA A 180 -0.17 -7.74 -3.75
N LEU A 181 -0.48 -6.78 -4.62
CA LEU A 181 0.47 -6.14 -5.52
C LEU A 181 1.33 -5.12 -4.77
N ASP A 182 2.40 -4.65 -5.39
CA ASP A 182 3.25 -3.60 -4.81
C ASP A 182 3.20 -2.31 -5.62
N ILE A 183 3.07 -1.17 -4.92
CA ILE A 183 3.37 0.16 -5.43
C ILE A 183 4.66 0.59 -4.71
N ALA A 184 5.79 0.52 -5.38
CA ALA A 184 7.07 0.60 -4.70
C ALA A 184 8.15 1.33 -5.50
N THR A 185 9.09 1.95 -4.78
CA THR A 185 10.37 2.37 -5.36
C THR A 185 11.31 1.16 -5.50
N ASP A 186 12.23 1.24 -6.44
CA ASP A 186 13.21 0.19 -6.74
C ASP A 186 14.39 0.23 -5.74
N ASP A 187 14.09 0.01 -4.44
CA ASP A 187 15.02 0.12 -3.32
C ASP A 187 14.85 -1.00 -2.29
N GLY A 188 15.80 -1.15 -1.40
CA GLY A 188 15.82 -2.20 -0.38
C GLY A 188 15.85 -3.59 -1.02
N VAL A 189 14.91 -4.44 -0.65
CA VAL A 189 14.77 -5.80 -1.23
C VAL A 189 13.78 -5.86 -2.39
N VAL A 190 13.20 -4.74 -2.81
CA VAL A 190 12.25 -4.68 -3.92
C VAL A 190 12.85 -5.27 -5.20
N PRO A 191 14.09 -4.94 -5.63
CA PRO A 191 14.70 -5.51 -6.82
C PRO A 191 14.86 -7.04 -6.80
N GLU A 192 14.89 -7.64 -5.61
CA GLU A 192 15.07 -9.10 -5.47
C GLU A 192 13.77 -9.88 -5.69
N PHE A 193 12.61 -9.24 -5.46
CA PHE A 193 11.33 -9.93 -5.32
C PHE A 193 10.17 -9.33 -6.11
N VAL A 194 10.31 -8.10 -6.63
CA VAL A 194 9.22 -7.44 -7.35
C VAL A 194 9.52 -7.39 -8.83
N SER A 195 8.61 -7.93 -9.63
CA SER A 195 8.57 -7.73 -11.07
C SER A 195 7.59 -6.63 -11.39
N PHE A 196 8.10 -5.50 -11.92
CA PHE A 196 7.26 -4.35 -12.19
C PHE A 196 6.54 -4.44 -13.55
N HIS A 197 5.35 -3.87 -13.61
CA HIS A 197 4.60 -3.65 -14.85
C HIS A 197 5.46 -2.88 -15.86
N GLY A 198 5.37 -3.27 -17.13
CA GLY A 198 6.24 -2.72 -18.19
C GLY A 198 7.68 -3.23 -18.21
N ARG A 199 8.11 -4.02 -17.21
CA ARG A 199 9.46 -4.61 -17.14
C ARG A 199 9.48 -6.14 -17.12
N SER A 200 8.30 -6.77 -17.03
CA SER A 200 8.15 -8.23 -16.90
C SER A 200 6.88 -8.72 -17.57
N ASP A 201 6.89 -9.95 -18.07
CA ASP A 201 5.72 -10.65 -18.61
C ASP A 201 4.75 -11.14 -17.50
N ARG A 202 5.21 -11.16 -16.26
CA ARG A 202 4.44 -11.54 -15.08
C ARG A 202 4.66 -10.50 -13.96
N PRO A 203 4.16 -9.28 -14.15
CA PRO A 203 4.34 -8.24 -13.15
C PRO A 203 3.43 -8.50 -11.94
N HIS A 204 3.92 -8.11 -10.76
CA HIS A 204 3.15 -8.10 -9.53
C HIS A 204 3.38 -6.80 -8.72
N GLY A 205 3.79 -5.74 -9.42
CA GLY A 205 3.96 -4.41 -8.83
C GLY A 205 4.07 -3.31 -9.87
N PHE A 206 3.90 -2.08 -9.39
CA PHE A 206 3.98 -0.83 -10.12
C PHE A 206 5.13 0.01 -9.56
N CYS A 207 6.02 0.47 -10.44
CA CYS A 207 7.21 1.19 -10.04
C CYS A 207 6.94 2.68 -9.85
N VAL A 208 7.28 3.21 -8.69
CA VAL A 208 7.45 4.66 -8.50
C VAL A 208 8.91 4.99 -8.80
N PRO A 209 9.21 5.61 -9.95
CA PRO A 209 10.57 5.68 -10.44
C PRO A 209 11.46 6.66 -9.67
N TYR A 210 12.75 6.34 -9.63
CA TYR A 210 13.80 7.33 -9.36
C TYR A 210 14.25 7.94 -10.68
N GLU A 211 14.07 9.23 -10.83
CA GLU A 211 14.52 9.95 -12.02
C GLU A 211 15.95 10.45 -11.83
N ASN A 212 16.89 9.88 -12.58
CA ASN A 212 18.33 10.21 -12.47
C ASN A 212 18.91 10.06 -11.05
N GLY A 213 18.43 9.07 -10.29
CA GLY A 213 18.85 8.83 -8.91
C GLY A 213 18.31 9.86 -7.90
N GLN A 214 17.38 10.71 -8.32
CA GLN A 214 16.69 11.65 -7.44
C GLN A 214 15.54 10.98 -6.71
N PRO A 215 15.11 11.53 -5.54
CA PRO A 215 13.94 11.06 -4.81
C PRO A 215 12.69 10.95 -5.68
N PRO A 216 11.76 10.03 -5.35
CA PRO A 216 10.51 9.86 -6.09
C PRO A 216 9.65 11.13 -6.01
N THR A 217 8.82 11.33 -7.04
CA THR A 217 7.97 12.53 -7.17
C THR A 217 6.49 12.21 -6.97
N PRO A 218 5.64 13.21 -6.62
CA PRO A 218 4.19 13.04 -6.57
C PRO A 218 3.60 12.54 -7.89
N ALA A 219 4.13 13.01 -9.02
CA ALA A 219 3.71 12.56 -10.35
C ALA A 219 4.08 11.09 -10.61
N GLY A 220 5.28 10.67 -10.19
CA GLY A 220 5.69 9.26 -10.27
C GLY A 220 4.81 8.34 -9.44
N LEU A 221 4.44 8.77 -8.23
CA LEU A 221 3.48 8.03 -7.39
C LEU A 221 2.10 7.95 -8.07
N LEU A 222 1.59 9.06 -8.60
CA LEU A 222 0.29 9.10 -9.27
C LEU A 222 0.26 8.18 -10.50
N ASN A 223 1.29 8.19 -11.32
CA ASN A 223 1.40 7.30 -12.48
C ASN A 223 1.36 5.82 -12.07
N ALA A 224 2.10 5.44 -11.02
CA ALA A 224 2.10 4.08 -10.51
C ALA A 224 0.71 3.67 -9.93
N ILE A 225 -0.05 4.62 -9.35
CA ILE A 225 -1.43 4.39 -8.90
C ILE A 225 -2.37 4.18 -10.09
N GLU A 226 -2.25 4.99 -11.13
CA GLU A 226 -3.07 4.89 -12.34
C GLU A 226 -2.77 3.63 -13.15
N GLU A 227 -1.49 3.20 -13.21
CA GLU A 227 -1.12 1.90 -13.81
C GLU A 227 -1.72 0.72 -13.04
N GLY A 228 -1.94 0.88 -11.75
CA GLY A 228 -2.62 -0.08 -10.86
C GLY A 228 -4.14 -0.04 -10.95
N ASP A 229 -4.73 0.56 -11.98
CA ASP A 229 -6.16 0.55 -12.27
C ASP A 229 -6.74 -0.87 -12.09
N PRO A 230 -7.94 -1.02 -11.49
CA PRO A 230 -8.62 -2.30 -11.25
C PRO A 230 -8.63 -3.23 -12.46
N HIS A 231 -8.80 -2.70 -13.67
CA HIS A 231 -8.76 -3.47 -14.92
C HIS A 231 -7.39 -4.03 -15.28
N VAL A 232 -6.31 -3.42 -14.80
CA VAL A 232 -4.95 -3.95 -14.92
C VAL A 232 -4.70 -4.95 -13.80
N ALA A 233 -5.13 -4.66 -12.58
CA ALA A 233 -5.00 -5.55 -11.43
C ALA A 233 -5.74 -6.89 -11.64
N GLU A 234 -6.96 -6.87 -12.20
CA GLU A 234 -7.72 -8.09 -12.57
C GLU A 234 -7.02 -8.96 -13.62
N LYS A 235 -6.16 -8.38 -14.44
CA LYS A 235 -5.39 -9.13 -15.45
C LYS A 235 -4.04 -9.65 -14.93
N LEU A 236 -3.60 -9.17 -13.76
CA LEU A 236 -2.32 -9.52 -13.16
C LEU A 236 -2.48 -10.57 -12.03
N LEU A 237 -3.68 -10.80 -11.54
CA LEU A 237 -4.03 -11.84 -10.57
C LEU A 237 -4.58 -13.08 -11.31
#